data_e8368a21037058a2ce1a8af970fc3ea5
#
_entry.id   e8368a21037058a2ce1a8af970fc3ea5
#
_cell.length_a   1.000
_cell.length_b   1.000
_cell.length_c   1.000
_cell.angle_alpha   90.00
_cell.angle_beta   90.00
_cell.angle_gamma   90.00
#
_symmetry.space_group_name_H-M   'P 1'
#
loop_
_entity.id
_entity.type
_entity.pdbx_description
1 polymer ?
#
loop_
_entity_poly.entity_id
_entity_poly.type
_entity_poly.pdbx_seq_one_letter_code
_entity_poly.pdbx_strand_id
1 'polypeptide(L)'
;MVAVLFIQIYYYHLSHSFGLYHMDTSQLSRVDLNLLVALHVLLEEKSVSRAAERLHVTQPAMSKTLNRLRVTFDDPLFARSKRGIQPTPRAEALASQLVNVLSDIESLLDAGEFSPNAFRGEIVIAISEYVGFTLLPSLTSRLETRAPKLKLRTITRAEHQLDLLADGSLDFAIQLSRTNYPREFRHHELASSPLAVFVRRDHPLTKQPVHENDLSLFPQINLYIADRNEVAEVDQSASEILGGAKGSLETSHLLTAFEILRSTNYTLVCPAYMARNDGATRDLVTLPIPEHLGRTIEYSLVAHQRTERSPIHQWFWNEVIDAVRALRVRTVHRG
;
A
#
# COMPACT_ATOMS: atom_id res chain seq x y z
N MET A 1 -12.65 -6.04 -31.41
CA MET A 1 -11.72 -4.90 -31.65
C MET A 1 -11.65 -3.94 -30.46
N VAL A 2 -12.73 -3.68 -29.73
CA VAL A 2 -12.74 -2.78 -28.55
C VAL A 2 -12.02 -3.40 -27.33
N ALA A 3 -12.13 -4.72 -27.09
CA ALA A 3 -11.50 -5.41 -25.96
C ALA A 3 -9.94 -5.43 -26.02
N VAL A 4 -9.39 -5.50 -27.23
CA VAL A 4 -7.91 -5.48 -27.42
C VAL A 4 -7.33 -4.09 -27.13
N LEU A 5 -8.10 -3.04 -27.44
CA LEU A 5 -7.69 -1.65 -27.14
C LEU A 5 -7.69 -1.36 -25.64
N PHE A 6 -8.66 -1.93 -24.89
CA PHE A 6 -8.72 -1.80 -23.42
C PHE A 6 -7.58 -2.55 -22.74
N ILE A 7 -7.20 -3.72 -23.22
CA ILE A 7 -6.07 -4.50 -22.70
C ILE A 7 -4.76 -3.77 -22.98
N GLN A 8 -4.59 -3.20 -24.19
CA GLN A 8 -3.38 -2.41 -24.51
C GLN A 8 -3.29 -1.11 -23.72
N ILE A 9 -4.40 -0.43 -23.46
CA ILE A 9 -4.43 0.78 -22.60
C ILE A 9 -4.16 0.39 -21.14
N TYR A 10 -4.67 -0.75 -20.68
CA TYR A 10 -4.43 -1.23 -19.32
C TYR A 10 -2.96 -1.64 -19.10
N TYR A 11 -2.33 -2.33 -20.09
CA TYR A 11 -0.90 -2.63 -20.05
C TYR A 11 -0.03 -1.37 -20.22
N TYR A 12 -0.46 -0.39 -21.03
CA TYR A 12 0.26 0.88 -21.20
C TYR A 12 0.24 1.71 -19.91
N HIS A 13 -0.85 1.71 -19.14
CA HIS A 13 -0.92 2.36 -17.85
C HIS A 13 -0.16 1.62 -16.75
N LEU A 14 -0.09 0.29 -16.77
CA LEU A 14 0.73 -0.49 -15.82
C LEU A 14 2.24 -0.28 -16.03
N SER A 15 2.69 -0.16 -17.27
CA SER A 15 4.10 0.09 -17.58
C SER A 15 4.57 1.52 -17.29
N HIS A 16 3.63 2.48 -17.14
CA HIS A 16 3.96 3.88 -16.85
C HIS A 16 3.78 4.28 -15.37
N SER A 17 3.29 3.39 -14.51
CA SER A 17 3.20 3.64 -13.06
C SER A 17 4.51 3.42 -12.30
N PHE A 18 5.46 2.67 -12.87
CA PHE A 18 6.87 2.72 -12.47
C PHE A 18 7.57 3.70 -13.43
N GLY A 19 7.48 4.98 -13.13
CA GLY A 19 8.33 6.01 -13.72
C GLY A 19 9.79 5.78 -13.32
N LEU A 20 10.38 4.70 -13.79
CA LEU A 20 11.81 4.65 -13.99
C LEU A 20 12.08 5.70 -15.09
N TYR A 21 12.37 6.93 -14.64
CA TYR A 21 13.01 7.91 -15.50
C TYR A 21 14.19 7.20 -16.14
N HIS A 22 14.10 6.92 -17.43
CA HIS A 22 15.23 6.45 -18.22
C HIS A 22 16.20 7.62 -18.29
N MET A 23 16.93 7.85 -17.19
CA MET A 23 18.00 8.80 -17.16
C MET A 23 19.17 8.15 -17.90
N ASP A 24 19.65 8.78 -18.98
CA ASP A 24 20.89 8.36 -19.59
C ASP A 24 22.03 8.56 -18.60
N THR A 25 22.36 7.50 -17.90
CA THR A 25 23.43 7.48 -16.90
C THR A 25 24.81 7.38 -17.51
N SER A 26 24.93 7.30 -18.85
CA SER A 26 26.20 7.09 -19.55
C SER A 26 27.21 8.23 -19.31
N GLN A 27 26.75 9.46 -19.17
CA GLN A 27 27.59 10.59 -18.80
C GLN A 27 27.89 10.64 -17.30
N LEU A 28 26.88 10.37 -16.45
CA LEU A 28 27.04 10.36 -14.99
C LEU A 28 27.98 9.26 -14.50
N SER A 29 27.96 8.10 -15.13
CA SER A 29 28.85 6.98 -14.77
C SER A 29 30.33 7.28 -14.97
N ARG A 30 30.67 8.30 -15.76
CA ARG A 30 32.05 8.77 -16.00
C ARG A 30 32.48 9.85 -15.03
N VAL A 31 31.55 10.44 -14.27
CA VAL A 31 31.84 11.50 -13.31
C VAL A 31 32.01 10.90 -11.92
N ASP A 32 33.16 11.15 -11.32
CA ASP A 32 33.41 10.84 -9.92
C ASP A 32 32.69 11.89 -9.05
N LEU A 33 31.58 11.49 -8.39
CA LEU A 33 30.77 12.41 -7.58
C LEU A 33 31.55 13.06 -6.42
N ASN A 34 32.66 12.45 -5.95
CA ASN A 34 33.53 13.06 -4.95
C ASN A 34 34.18 14.35 -5.46
N LEU A 35 34.28 14.52 -6.80
CA LEU A 35 34.75 15.77 -7.39
C LEU A 35 33.81 16.94 -7.07
N LEU A 36 32.49 16.69 -6.99
CA LEU A 36 31.52 17.73 -6.65
C LEU A 36 31.69 18.23 -5.21
N VAL A 37 31.94 17.31 -4.28
CA VAL A 37 32.24 17.68 -2.89
C VAL A 37 33.54 18.49 -2.80
N ALA A 38 34.58 18.07 -3.54
CA ALA A 38 35.82 18.81 -3.58
C ALA A 38 35.69 20.21 -4.22
N LEU A 39 34.87 20.35 -5.27
CA LEU A 39 34.56 21.65 -5.88
C LEU A 39 33.85 22.57 -4.89
N HIS A 40 32.87 22.08 -4.17
CA HIS A 40 32.15 22.83 -3.14
C HIS A 40 33.08 23.38 -2.08
N VAL A 41 33.93 22.51 -1.51
CA VAL A 41 34.89 22.92 -0.47
C VAL A 41 35.94 23.91 -1.03
N LEU A 42 36.41 23.76 -2.26
CA LEU A 42 37.31 24.71 -2.90
C LEU A 42 36.68 26.08 -3.11
N LEU A 43 35.39 26.14 -3.47
CA LEU A 43 34.61 27.40 -3.63
C LEU A 43 34.47 28.15 -2.30
N GLU A 44 34.25 27.42 -1.20
CA GLU A 44 34.15 28.02 0.13
C GLU A 44 35.51 28.46 0.67
N GLU A 45 36.50 27.59 0.65
CA GLU A 45 37.80 27.86 1.26
C GLU A 45 38.69 28.83 0.45
N LYS A 46 38.50 28.89 -0.86
CA LYS A 46 39.34 29.67 -1.79
C LYS A 46 40.85 29.45 -1.58
N SER A 47 41.20 28.22 -1.15
CA SER A 47 42.55 27.78 -0.80
C SER A 47 42.66 26.27 -0.98
N VAL A 48 43.60 25.83 -1.83
CA VAL A 48 43.84 24.39 -2.04
C VAL A 48 44.31 23.69 -0.76
N SER A 49 45.13 24.37 0.04
CA SER A 49 45.67 23.79 1.29
C SER A 49 44.56 23.64 2.34
N ARG A 50 43.73 24.67 2.58
CA ARG A 50 42.62 24.57 3.52
C ARG A 50 41.55 23.59 3.05
N ALA A 51 41.26 23.54 1.76
CA ALA A 51 40.34 22.53 1.20
C ALA A 51 40.88 21.11 1.41
N ALA A 52 42.18 20.91 1.25
CA ALA A 52 42.81 19.62 1.53
C ALA A 52 42.71 19.23 3.01
N GLU A 53 42.97 20.15 3.94
CA GLU A 53 42.82 19.93 5.39
C GLU A 53 41.35 19.58 5.75
N ARG A 54 40.39 20.33 5.22
CA ARG A 54 38.96 20.10 5.52
C ARG A 54 38.46 18.75 5.01
N LEU A 55 38.97 18.27 3.89
CA LEU A 55 38.63 16.98 3.32
C LEU A 55 39.56 15.84 3.77
N HIS A 56 40.47 16.11 4.71
CA HIS A 56 41.43 15.14 5.26
C HIS A 56 42.31 14.44 4.19
N VAL A 57 42.69 15.19 3.16
CA VAL A 57 43.57 14.71 2.08
C VAL A 57 44.84 15.55 2.03
N THR A 58 45.85 15.06 1.31
CA THR A 58 47.09 15.84 1.13
C THR A 58 46.91 16.94 0.09
N GLN A 59 47.62 18.05 0.22
CA GLN A 59 47.61 19.16 -0.73
C GLN A 59 47.92 18.73 -2.18
N PRO A 60 48.90 17.81 -2.44
CA PRO A 60 49.12 17.27 -3.77
C PRO A 60 47.91 16.49 -4.30
N ALA A 61 47.21 15.73 -3.43
CA ALA A 61 45.99 15.03 -3.83
C ALA A 61 44.88 16.01 -4.23
N MET A 62 44.63 17.07 -3.43
CA MET A 62 43.68 18.13 -3.73
C MET A 62 44.03 18.87 -5.03
N SER A 63 45.31 19.14 -5.30
CA SER A 63 45.77 19.73 -6.57
C SER A 63 45.48 18.81 -7.76
N LYS A 64 45.63 17.49 -7.61
CA LYS A 64 45.27 16.50 -8.63
C LYS A 64 43.76 16.48 -8.86
N THR A 65 42.99 16.54 -7.77
CA THR A 65 41.51 16.64 -7.85
C THR A 65 41.06 17.90 -8.58
N LEU A 66 41.65 19.06 -8.30
CA LEU A 66 41.38 20.31 -9.02
C LEU A 66 41.70 20.18 -10.51
N ASN A 67 42.78 19.50 -10.89
CA ASN A 67 43.08 19.27 -12.31
C ASN A 67 42.02 18.34 -12.97
N ARG A 68 41.53 17.34 -12.29
CA ARG A 68 40.41 16.48 -12.77
C ARG A 68 39.15 17.31 -12.97
N LEU A 69 38.81 18.18 -12.00
CA LEU A 69 37.68 19.11 -12.10
C LEU A 69 37.76 19.99 -13.33
N ARG A 70 38.94 20.56 -13.62
CA ARG A 70 39.18 21.37 -14.83
C ARG A 70 38.88 20.62 -16.13
N VAL A 71 39.28 19.36 -16.18
CA VAL A 71 38.98 18.49 -17.33
C VAL A 71 37.49 18.17 -17.40
N THR A 72 36.86 17.88 -16.29
CA THR A 72 35.42 17.51 -16.22
C THR A 72 34.53 18.67 -16.66
N PHE A 73 34.84 19.90 -16.24
CA PHE A 73 34.04 21.10 -16.56
C PHE A 73 34.52 21.89 -17.74
N ASP A 74 35.63 21.48 -18.36
CA ASP A 74 36.30 22.21 -19.46
C ASP A 74 36.51 23.69 -19.11
N ASP A 75 36.95 23.98 -17.88
CA ASP A 75 37.11 25.34 -17.36
C ASP A 75 38.26 25.33 -16.31
N PRO A 76 39.09 26.40 -16.23
CA PRO A 76 40.10 26.54 -15.20
C PRO A 76 39.54 26.51 -13.77
N LEU A 77 38.26 26.83 -13.57
CA LEU A 77 37.49 26.94 -12.34
C LEU A 77 38.03 27.94 -11.32
N PHE A 78 39.35 28.03 -11.20
CA PHE A 78 40.01 28.97 -10.29
C PHE A 78 41.26 29.59 -10.94
N ALA A 79 41.41 30.90 -10.79
CA ALA A 79 42.61 31.64 -11.08
C ALA A 79 43.47 31.85 -9.83
N ARG A 80 44.80 31.98 -10.01
CA ARG A 80 45.71 32.32 -8.90
C ARG A 80 45.54 33.78 -8.50
N SER A 81 45.53 34.07 -7.23
CA SER A 81 45.52 35.42 -6.67
C SER A 81 46.56 35.60 -5.57
N LYS A 82 46.84 36.82 -5.13
CA LYS A 82 47.74 37.10 -4.02
C LYS A 82 47.28 36.51 -2.67
N ARG A 83 45.98 36.15 -2.57
CA ARG A 83 45.34 35.64 -1.32
C ARG A 83 44.85 34.19 -1.46
N GLY A 84 45.32 33.45 -2.46
CA GLY A 84 44.91 32.07 -2.70
C GLY A 84 44.42 31.86 -4.11
N ILE A 85 43.25 31.24 -4.26
CA ILE A 85 42.61 31.04 -5.57
C ILE A 85 41.27 31.78 -5.60
N GLN A 86 40.93 32.31 -6.81
CA GLN A 86 39.66 33.00 -7.06
C GLN A 86 38.85 32.20 -8.06
N PRO A 87 37.54 31.98 -7.81
CA PRO A 87 36.70 31.25 -8.74
C PRO A 87 36.52 32.01 -10.05
N THR A 88 36.40 31.29 -11.16
CA THR A 88 36.00 31.83 -12.46
C THR A 88 34.50 32.14 -12.45
N PRO A 89 33.98 32.99 -13.36
CA PRO A 89 32.52 33.18 -13.50
C PRO A 89 31.75 31.88 -13.73
N ARG A 90 32.37 30.89 -14.39
CA ARG A 90 31.81 29.56 -14.57
C ARG A 90 31.69 28.81 -13.24
N ALA A 91 32.72 28.84 -12.41
CA ALA A 91 32.74 28.22 -11.10
C ALA A 91 31.72 28.86 -10.14
N GLU A 92 31.54 30.21 -10.22
CA GLU A 92 30.51 30.93 -9.45
C GLU A 92 29.10 30.54 -9.89
N ALA A 93 28.84 30.41 -11.21
CA ALA A 93 27.55 29.96 -11.72
C ALA A 93 27.24 28.51 -11.33
N LEU A 94 28.22 27.64 -11.18
CA LEU A 94 28.06 26.27 -10.69
C LEU A 94 27.77 26.20 -9.18
N ALA A 95 28.19 27.16 -8.39
CA ALA A 95 28.13 27.11 -6.93
C ALA A 95 26.70 26.90 -6.40
N SER A 96 25.71 27.66 -6.91
CA SER A 96 24.31 27.55 -6.49
C SER A 96 23.66 26.21 -6.90
N GLN A 97 23.97 25.72 -8.09
CA GLN A 97 23.48 24.42 -8.56
C GLN A 97 24.09 23.27 -7.75
N LEU A 98 25.38 23.38 -7.43
CA LEU A 98 26.13 22.39 -6.68
C LEU A 98 25.58 22.20 -5.26
N VAL A 99 25.22 23.30 -4.57
CA VAL A 99 24.60 23.23 -3.23
C VAL A 99 23.30 22.45 -3.29
N ASN A 100 22.43 22.71 -4.27
CA ASN A 100 21.18 21.98 -4.42
C ASN A 100 21.39 20.47 -4.64
N VAL A 101 22.30 20.13 -5.58
CA VAL A 101 22.62 18.71 -5.87
C VAL A 101 23.19 18.00 -4.64
N LEU A 102 24.11 18.63 -3.91
CA LEU A 102 24.69 18.04 -2.70
C LEU A 102 23.64 17.90 -1.59
N SER A 103 22.77 18.87 -1.41
CA SER A 103 21.64 18.78 -0.46
C SER A 103 20.68 17.67 -0.83
N ASP A 104 20.38 17.47 -2.11
CA ASP A 104 19.54 16.35 -2.57
C ASP A 104 20.22 15.00 -2.27
N ILE A 105 21.55 14.90 -2.49
CA ILE A 105 22.32 13.70 -2.12
C ILE A 105 22.32 13.47 -0.60
N GLU A 106 22.53 14.52 0.19
CA GLU A 106 22.44 14.43 1.66
C GLU A 106 21.07 13.93 2.11
N SER A 107 19.99 14.43 1.50
CA SER A 107 18.63 13.99 1.82
C SER A 107 18.36 12.53 1.46
N LEU A 108 19.07 11.96 0.47
CA LEU A 108 19.02 10.53 0.14
C LEU A 108 19.79 9.66 1.16
N LEU A 109 20.85 10.22 1.76
CA LEU A 109 21.69 9.52 2.73
C LEU A 109 21.17 9.68 4.16
N ASP A 110 20.52 10.79 4.43
CA ASP A 110 19.92 11.08 5.72
C ASP A 110 18.57 10.36 5.82
N ALA A 111 18.56 9.25 6.57
CA ALA A 111 17.32 8.62 7.00
C ALA A 111 16.65 9.50 8.08
N GLY A 112 16.36 10.77 7.76
CA GLY A 112 15.72 11.72 8.64
C GLY A 112 14.53 11.12 9.39
N GLU A 113 14.18 11.64 10.55
CA GLU A 113 13.02 11.16 11.31
C GLU A 113 11.79 11.11 10.38
N PHE A 114 11.30 9.90 10.19
CA PHE A 114 10.13 9.69 9.34
C PHE A 114 8.95 10.51 9.86
N SER A 115 8.45 11.40 9.02
CA SER A 115 7.25 12.20 9.30
C SER A 115 6.12 11.82 8.36
N PRO A 116 5.05 11.17 8.85
CA PRO A 116 3.90 10.81 8.02
C PRO A 116 3.28 12.02 7.33
N ASN A 117 3.22 13.16 8.00
CA ASN A 117 2.63 14.39 7.47
C ASN A 117 3.42 14.98 6.28
N ALA A 118 4.74 14.76 6.24
CA ALA A 118 5.59 15.19 5.14
C ALA A 118 5.63 14.19 3.97
N PHE A 119 5.31 12.92 4.22
CA PHE A 119 5.44 11.86 3.24
C PHE A 119 4.60 12.11 1.98
N ARG A 120 5.24 11.95 0.82
CA ARG A 120 4.62 12.03 -0.51
C ARG A 120 4.89 10.72 -1.23
N GLY A 121 3.87 9.90 -1.39
CA GLY A 121 4.01 8.59 -2.04
C GLY A 121 2.69 7.87 -2.10
N GLU A 122 2.69 6.66 -2.62
CA GLU A 122 1.53 5.79 -2.72
C GLU A 122 1.71 4.57 -1.85
N ILE A 123 0.63 4.12 -1.22
CA ILE A 123 0.49 2.80 -0.60
C ILE A 123 -0.60 2.05 -1.35
N VAL A 124 -0.30 0.82 -1.75
CA VAL A 124 -1.22 -0.06 -2.46
C VAL A 124 -1.66 -1.19 -1.54
N ILE A 125 -2.97 -1.32 -1.30
CA ILE A 125 -3.52 -2.36 -0.43
C ILE A 125 -4.58 -3.18 -1.16
N ALA A 126 -4.43 -4.50 -1.13
CA ALA A 126 -5.51 -5.41 -1.51
C ALA A 126 -6.49 -5.55 -0.35
N ILE A 127 -7.76 -5.33 -0.62
CA ILE A 127 -8.82 -5.38 0.37
C ILE A 127 -10.16 -5.69 -0.30
N SER A 128 -10.88 -6.69 0.19
CA SER A 128 -12.21 -7.00 -0.35
C SER A 128 -13.19 -5.87 -0.11
N GLU A 129 -14.22 -5.74 -0.95
CA GLU A 129 -15.19 -4.66 -0.85
C GLU A 129 -15.88 -4.63 0.52
N TYR A 130 -16.24 -5.79 1.07
CA TYR A 130 -16.94 -5.87 2.35
C TYR A 130 -16.05 -5.49 3.55
N VAL A 131 -14.75 -5.79 3.53
CA VAL A 131 -13.81 -5.30 4.55
C VAL A 131 -13.56 -3.81 4.36
N GLY A 132 -13.32 -3.38 3.12
CA GLY A 132 -13.10 -1.99 2.75
C GLY A 132 -14.26 -1.09 3.14
N PHE A 133 -15.49 -1.53 2.89
CA PHE A 133 -16.70 -0.79 3.24
C PHE A 133 -16.77 -0.43 4.74
N THR A 134 -16.27 -1.29 5.60
CA THR A 134 -16.25 -1.06 7.05
C THR A 134 -15.00 -0.31 7.51
N LEU A 135 -13.82 -0.65 6.97
CA LEU A 135 -12.54 -0.16 7.46
C LEU A 135 -12.12 1.19 6.84
N LEU A 136 -12.32 1.35 5.52
CA LEU A 136 -11.79 2.52 4.80
C LEU A 136 -12.30 3.86 5.35
N PRO A 137 -13.57 4.04 5.75
CA PRO A 137 -14.01 5.31 6.33
C PRO A 137 -13.24 5.69 7.60
N SER A 138 -12.95 4.72 8.47
CA SER A 138 -12.17 4.96 9.69
C SER A 138 -10.69 5.21 9.38
N LEU A 139 -10.11 4.42 8.47
CA LEU A 139 -8.71 4.55 8.07
C LEU A 139 -8.46 5.89 7.35
N THR A 140 -9.28 6.24 6.36
CA THR A 140 -9.12 7.48 5.59
C THR A 140 -9.28 8.73 6.45
N SER A 141 -10.20 8.76 7.41
CA SER A 141 -10.33 9.86 8.36
C SER A 141 -9.05 10.07 9.19
N ARG A 142 -8.33 9.00 9.53
CA ARG A 142 -7.04 9.09 10.23
C ARG A 142 -5.93 9.57 9.30
N LEU A 143 -5.89 9.05 8.07
CA LEU A 143 -4.89 9.43 7.06
C LEU A 143 -5.02 10.89 6.66
N GLU A 144 -6.24 11.43 6.53
CA GLU A 144 -6.50 12.83 6.20
C GLU A 144 -5.76 13.80 7.13
N THR A 145 -5.70 13.49 8.42
CA THR A 145 -5.06 14.34 9.42
C THR A 145 -3.57 14.04 9.60
N ARG A 146 -3.17 12.77 9.50
CA ARG A 146 -1.83 12.32 9.87
C ARG A 146 -0.87 12.19 8.70
N ALA A 147 -1.37 11.92 7.50
CA ALA A 147 -0.59 11.78 6.27
C ALA A 147 -1.34 12.36 5.06
N PRO A 148 -1.65 13.67 5.03
CA PRO A 148 -2.54 14.28 4.04
C PRO A 148 -2.03 14.22 2.60
N LYS A 149 -0.75 13.90 2.40
CA LYS A 149 -0.12 13.81 1.08
C LYS A 149 0.09 12.37 0.61
N LEU A 150 -0.27 11.39 1.46
CA LEU A 150 -0.24 9.98 1.12
C LEU A 150 -1.37 9.65 0.13
N LYS A 151 -1.04 8.99 -0.97
CA LYS A 151 -2.02 8.41 -1.88
C LYS A 151 -2.26 6.96 -1.47
N LEU A 152 -3.51 6.62 -1.11
CA LEU A 152 -3.94 5.26 -0.85
C LEU A 152 -4.65 4.70 -2.08
N ARG A 153 -4.14 3.59 -2.62
CA ARG A 153 -4.77 2.84 -3.70
C ARG A 153 -5.25 1.49 -3.19
N THR A 154 -6.53 1.19 -3.42
CA THR A 154 -7.16 -0.07 -3.01
C THR A 154 -7.43 -0.96 -4.22
N ILE A 155 -7.19 -2.26 -4.09
CA ILE A 155 -7.48 -3.26 -5.11
C ILE A 155 -8.44 -4.29 -4.48
N THR A 156 -9.63 -4.43 -5.05
CA THR A 156 -10.68 -5.30 -4.48
C THR A 156 -10.67 -6.73 -5.03
N ARG A 157 -10.09 -6.91 -6.22
CA ARG A 157 -9.93 -8.23 -6.87
C ARG A 157 -8.46 -8.43 -7.18
N ALA A 158 -7.74 -9.03 -6.26
CA ALA A 158 -6.34 -9.35 -6.41
C ALA A 158 -6.15 -10.84 -6.11
N GLU A 159 -5.92 -11.65 -7.14
CA GLU A 159 -5.48 -13.03 -7.00
C GLU A 159 -3.96 -13.10 -6.82
N HIS A 160 -3.47 -14.20 -6.23
CA HIS A 160 -2.04 -14.40 -5.96
C HIS A 160 -1.44 -13.27 -5.12
N GLN A 161 -2.16 -12.90 -4.06
CA GLN A 161 -1.79 -11.73 -3.25
C GLN A 161 -0.39 -11.83 -2.63
N LEU A 162 0.08 -13.04 -2.27
CA LEU A 162 1.43 -13.22 -1.74
C LEU A 162 2.49 -12.91 -2.79
N ASP A 163 2.30 -13.33 -4.05
CA ASP A 163 3.23 -13.02 -5.14
C ASP A 163 3.27 -11.51 -5.40
N LEU A 164 2.10 -10.85 -5.43
CA LEU A 164 1.99 -9.40 -5.61
C LEU A 164 2.61 -8.59 -4.45
N LEU A 165 2.60 -9.13 -3.23
CA LEU A 165 3.31 -8.56 -2.09
C LEU A 165 4.83 -8.73 -2.21
N ALA A 166 5.28 -9.90 -2.72
CA ALA A 166 6.70 -10.21 -2.88
C ALA A 166 7.33 -9.36 -3.99
N ASP A 167 6.67 -9.20 -5.15
CA ASP A 167 7.16 -8.42 -6.28
C ASP A 167 7.00 -6.89 -6.11
N GLY A 168 6.17 -6.45 -5.16
CA GLY A 168 5.95 -5.04 -4.86
C GLY A 168 4.79 -4.37 -5.58
N SER A 169 3.98 -5.12 -6.29
CA SER A 169 2.72 -4.63 -6.87
C SER A 169 1.69 -4.28 -5.79
N LEU A 170 1.81 -4.93 -4.61
CA LEU A 170 1.09 -4.61 -3.39
C LEU A 170 2.07 -4.30 -2.25
N ASP A 171 1.68 -3.39 -1.38
CA ASP A 171 2.38 -3.14 -0.11
C ASP A 171 1.74 -3.93 1.03
N PHE A 172 0.41 -4.05 1.02
CA PHE A 172 -0.38 -4.75 2.03
C PHE A 172 -1.53 -5.53 1.41
N ALA A 173 -1.96 -6.57 2.12
CA ALA A 173 -3.21 -7.26 1.85
C ALA A 173 -4.00 -7.46 3.14
N ILE A 174 -5.33 -7.26 3.10
CA ILE A 174 -6.25 -7.72 4.13
C ILE A 174 -7.05 -8.86 3.52
N GLN A 175 -6.79 -10.06 4.00
CA GLN A 175 -7.34 -11.30 3.46
C GLN A 175 -7.88 -12.19 4.58
N LEU A 176 -8.58 -13.25 4.23
CA LEU A 176 -8.90 -14.31 5.16
C LEU A 176 -7.60 -14.93 5.69
N SER A 177 -7.56 -15.17 7.00
CA SER A 177 -6.38 -15.75 7.64
C SER A 177 -6.09 -17.14 7.09
N ARG A 178 -4.82 -17.42 6.83
CA ARG A 178 -4.33 -18.73 6.40
C ARG A 178 -3.75 -19.45 7.60
N THR A 179 -3.84 -20.77 7.59
CA THR A 179 -3.24 -21.61 8.63
C THR A 179 -1.71 -21.42 8.70
N ASN A 180 -1.08 -21.22 7.53
CA ASN A 180 0.36 -21.03 7.43
C ASN A 180 0.68 -19.91 6.44
N TYR A 181 1.61 -19.04 6.85
CA TYR A 181 2.25 -18.06 5.97
C TYR A 181 3.71 -18.43 5.75
N PRO A 182 4.27 -18.29 4.53
CA PRO A 182 5.71 -18.38 4.33
C PRO A 182 6.46 -17.37 5.22
N ARG A 183 7.70 -17.72 5.62
CA ARG A 183 8.48 -16.95 6.62
C ARG A 183 8.76 -15.51 6.22
N GLU A 184 8.78 -15.24 4.93
CA GLU A 184 8.99 -13.92 4.35
C GLU A 184 7.78 -12.97 4.50
N PHE A 185 6.62 -13.49 4.97
CA PHE A 185 5.42 -12.66 5.16
C PHE A 185 5.16 -12.40 6.64
N ARG A 186 5.11 -11.14 6.99
CA ARG A 186 4.59 -10.68 8.26
C ARG A 186 3.07 -10.67 8.19
N HIS A 187 2.40 -11.20 9.21
CA HIS A 187 0.95 -11.17 9.32
C HIS A 187 0.51 -10.77 10.73
N HIS A 188 -0.70 -10.23 10.82
CA HIS A 188 -1.34 -9.86 12.09
C HIS A 188 -2.83 -10.07 11.97
N GLU A 189 -3.39 -10.85 12.90
CA GLU A 189 -4.84 -11.06 12.99
C GLU A 189 -5.53 -9.76 13.37
N LEU A 190 -6.37 -9.26 12.46
CA LEU A 190 -7.08 -7.98 12.64
C LEU A 190 -8.40 -8.16 13.37
N ALA A 191 -9.20 -9.13 12.95
CA ALA A 191 -10.55 -9.34 13.44
C ALA A 191 -11.05 -10.74 13.10
N SER A 192 -12.01 -11.18 13.89
CA SER A 192 -12.81 -12.37 13.63
C SER A 192 -14.30 -12.02 13.62
N SER A 193 -15.10 -12.77 12.90
CA SER A 193 -16.54 -12.59 12.83
C SER A 193 -17.25 -13.92 12.55
N PRO A 194 -18.31 -14.24 13.29
CA PRO A 194 -19.19 -15.34 12.88
C PRO A 194 -19.85 -14.97 11.54
N LEU A 195 -20.24 -15.99 10.79
CA LEU A 195 -21.08 -15.84 9.61
C LEU A 195 -22.55 -15.71 10.01
N ALA A 196 -23.33 -15.02 9.18
CA ALA A 196 -24.77 -14.87 9.33
C ALA A 196 -25.43 -14.85 7.95
N VAL A 197 -26.73 -15.18 7.92
CA VAL A 197 -27.55 -15.12 6.71
C VAL A 197 -28.25 -13.77 6.64
N PHE A 198 -28.04 -13.05 5.54
CA PHE A 198 -28.72 -11.79 5.24
C PHE A 198 -29.85 -12.02 4.26
N VAL A 199 -31.02 -11.49 4.58
CA VAL A 199 -32.24 -11.58 3.77
C VAL A 199 -33.05 -10.29 3.90
N ARG A 200 -34.01 -10.08 2.99
CA ARG A 200 -34.99 -8.99 3.15
C ARG A 200 -35.88 -9.22 4.37
N ARG A 201 -36.51 -8.14 4.89
CA ARG A 201 -37.35 -8.17 6.09
C ARG A 201 -38.47 -9.19 6.03
N ASP A 202 -39.15 -9.28 4.89
CA ASP A 202 -40.31 -10.18 4.69
C ASP A 202 -39.95 -11.50 4.01
N HIS A 203 -38.69 -11.92 4.14
CA HIS A 203 -38.22 -13.18 3.57
C HIS A 203 -38.87 -14.37 4.30
N PRO A 204 -39.25 -15.47 3.60
CA PRO A 204 -39.85 -16.65 4.25
C PRO A 204 -39.05 -17.19 5.43
N LEU A 205 -37.73 -17.15 5.38
CA LEU A 205 -36.83 -17.60 6.46
C LEU A 205 -36.96 -16.78 7.76
N THR A 206 -37.59 -15.61 7.76
CA THR A 206 -37.76 -14.80 8.99
C THR A 206 -38.91 -15.28 9.87
N LYS A 207 -39.74 -16.19 9.37
CA LYS A 207 -40.95 -16.64 10.05
C LYS A 207 -40.73 -17.78 11.06
N GLN A 208 -39.58 -18.44 10.99
CA GLN A 208 -39.20 -19.55 11.84
C GLN A 208 -37.70 -19.62 12.01
N PRO A 209 -37.19 -20.35 13.02
CA PRO A 209 -35.75 -20.60 13.14
C PRO A 209 -35.19 -21.25 11.86
N VAL A 210 -34.01 -20.81 11.42
CA VAL A 210 -33.36 -21.35 10.23
C VAL A 210 -32.78 -22.73 10.52
N HIS A 211 -33.16 -23.72 9.71
CA HIS A 211 -32.57 -25.05 9.70
C HIS A 211 -31.63 -25.22 8.51
N GLU A 212 -30.77 -26.20 8.58
CA GLU A 212 -29.73 -26.45 7.54
C GLU A 212 -30.34 -26.55 6.14
N ASN A 213 -31.39 -27.36 5.99
CA ASN A 213 -32.03 -27.60 4.68
C ASN A 213 -32.82 -26.38 4.15
N ASP A 214 -33.15 -25.42 5.00
CA ASP A 214 -33.94 -24.25 4.61
C ASP A 214 -33.18 -23.32 3.66
N LEU A 215 -31.85 -23.22 3.83
CA LEU A 215 -31.00 -22.37 3.01
C LEU A 215 -30.93 -22.86 1.55
N SER A 216 -30.94 -24.19 1.35
CA SER A 216 -30.92 -24.78 0.01
C SER A 216 -32.19 -24.55 -0.83
N LEU A 217 -33.28 -24.13 -0.18
CA LEU A 217 -34.56 -23.85 -0.83
C LEU A 217 -34.55 -22.51 -1.58
N PHE A 218 -33.61 -21.63 -1.29
CA PHE A 218 -33.54 -20.29 -1.85
C PHE A 218 -32.28 -20.09 -2.69
N PRO A 219 -32.34 -19.25 -3.74
CA PRO A 219 -31.16 -18.88 -4.49
C PRO A 219 -30.20 -18.05 -3.64
N GLN A 220 -28.90 -18.13 -3.96
CA GLN A 220 -27.86 -17.54 -3.14
C GLN A 220 -27.00 -16.57 -3.89
N ILE A 221 -26.52 -15.54 -3.16
CA ILE A 221 -25.48 -14.65 -3.60
C ILE A 221 -24.16 -15.07 -2.95
N ASN A 222 -23.15 -15.33 -3.76
CA ASN A 222 -21.78 -15.60 -3.33
C ASN A 222 -20.93 -14.36 -3.55
N LEU A 223 -20.30 -13.85 -2.48
CA LEU A 223 -19.33 -12.79 -2.61
C LEU A 223 -18.00 -13.36 -3.06
N TYR A 224 -17.37 -12.68 -4.00
CA TYR A 224 -16.03 -13.03 -4.47
C TYR A 224 -15.02 -13.01 -3.32
N ILE A 225 -14.22 -14.06 -3.21
CA ILE A 225 -13.13 -14.22 -2.26
C ILE A 225 -11.85 -14.43 -3.07
N ALA A 226 -10.86 -13.54 -2.88
CA ALA A 226 -9.55 -13.69 -3.51
C ALA A 226 -8.82 -14.92 -2.94
N ASP A 227 -8.00 -15.55 -3.79
CA ASP A 227 -7.18 -16.73 -3.43
C ASP A 227 -7.99 -17.87 -2.78
N ARG A 228 -9.23 -18.04 -3.20
CA ARG A 228 -10.21 -18.99 -2.65
C ARG A 228 -9.65 -20.40 -2.49
N ASN A 229 -8.92 -20.88 -3.50
CA ASN A 229 -8.33 -22.23 -3.51
C ASN A 229 -7.22 -22.42 -2.48
N GLU A 230 -6.62 -21.34 -1.98
CA GLU A 230 -5.56 -21.35 -0.98
C GLU A 230 -6.09 -21.22 0.45
N VAL A 231 -7.37 -20.81 0.58
CA VAL A 231 -8.09 -20.63 1.86
C VAL A 231 -9.17 -21.72 2.01
N ALA A 232 -8.86 -22.93 1.54
CA ALA A 232 -9.83 -24.02 1.34
C ALA A 232 -10.71 -24.40 2.53
N GLU A 233 -10.27 -24.17 3.77
CA GLU A 233 -11.06 -24.49 4.98
C GLU A 233 -12.30 -23.60 5.14
N VAL A 234 -12.24 -22.35 4.66
CA VAL A 234 -13.38 -21.40 4.74
C VAL A 234 -14.40 -21.68 3.65
N ASP A 235 -13.95 -22.13 2.49
CA ASP A 235 -14.80 -22.33 1.32
C ASP A 235 -15.66 -23.60 1.37
N GLN A 236 -15.10 -24.69 1.84
CA GLN A 236 -15.88 -25.89 2.08
C GLN A 236 -17.03 -25.61 3.04
N SER A 237 -16.81 -24.75 4.05
CA SER A 237 -17.82 -24.38 5.04
C SER A 237 -18.97 -23.60 4.44
N ALA A 238 -18.69 -22.63 3.61
CA ALA A 238 -19.74 -21.88 2.94
C ALA A 238 -20.52 -22.77 1.97
N SER A 239 -19.85 -23.62 1.19
CA SER A 239 -20.49 -24.58 0.29
C SER A 239 -21.28 -25.68 1.03
N GLU A 240 -20.81 -26.13 2.18
CA GLU A 240 -21.52 -27.08 3.05
C GLU A 240 -22.76 -26.47 3.70
N ILE A 241 -22.66 -25.21 4.16
CA ILE A 241 -23.80 -24.46 4.72
C ILE A 241 -24.87 -24.21 3.64
N LEU A 242 -24.41 -24.08 2.41
CA LEU A 242 -25.25 -23.64 1.29
C LEU A 242 -25.83 -24.80 0.46
N GLY A 243 -25.42 -26.03 0.73
CA GLY A 243 -26.00 -27.32 0.31
C GLY A 243 -26.77 -27.34 -1.00
N GLY A 244 -26.15 -26.99 -2.14
CA GLY A 244 -26.76 -27.19 -3.47
C GLY A 244 -27.91 -26.24 -3.82
N ALA A 245 -27.79 -24.98 -3.49
CA ALA A 245 -28.78 -23.94 -3.76
C ALA A 245 -29.36 -23.90 -5.18
N LYS A 246 -30.64 -23.59 -5.30
CA LYS A 246 -31.34 -23.36 -6.56
C LYS A 246 -30.87 -22.04 -7.19
N GLY A 247 -29.91 -22.12 -8.06
CA GLY A 247 -29.36 -20.94 -8.73
C GLY A 247 -28.44 -20.10 -7.80
N SER A 248 -27.37 -19.59 -8.32
CA SER A 248 -26.44 -18.75 -7.59
C SER A 248 -26.01 -17.56 -8.43
N LEU A 249 -25.73 -16.47 -7.77
CA LEU A 249 -25.09 -15.30 -8.36
C LEU A 249 -23.76 -15.11 -7.64
N GLU A 250 -22.65 -15.07 -8.39
CA GLU A 250 -21.37 -14.65 -7.85
C GLU A 250 -21.09 -13.20 -8.22
N THR A 251 -20.70 -12.38 -7.25
CA THR A 251 -20.38 -10.97 -7.47
C THR A 251 -19.34 -10.46 -6.48
N SER A 252 -18.53 -9.50 -6.90
CA SER A 252 -17.67 -8.71 -6.01
C SER A 252 -18.32 -7.42 -5.50
N HIS A 253 -19.55 -7.12 -5.95
CA HIS A 253 -20.25 -5.86 -5.67
C HIS A 253 -21.23 -6.01 -4.50
N LEU A 254 -20.76 -5.68 -3.30
CA LEU A 254 -21.50 -5.83 -2.06
C LEU A 254 -22.82 -5.04 -2.04
N LEU A 255 -22.78 -3.77 -2.45
CA LEU A 255 -23.99 -2.95 -2.47
C LEU A 255 -25.04 -3.48 -3.47
N THR A 256 -24.59 -3.98 -4.61
CA THR A 256 -25.48 -4.65 -5.58
C THR A 256 -26.09 -5.92 -4.98
N ALA A 257 -25.29 -6.70 -4.24
CA ALA A 257 -25.83 -7.87 -3.52
C ALA A 257 -26.93 -7.48 -2.53
N PHE A 258 -26.76 -6.41 -1.76
CA PHE A 258 -27.80 -5.93 -0.84
C PHE A 258 -29.07 -5.44 -1.57
N GLU A 259 -28.94 -4.76 -2.73
CA GLU A 259 -30.10 -4.39 -3.52
C GLU A 259 -30.88 -5.60 -4.06
N ILE A 260 -30.17 -6.65 -4.49
CA ILE A 260 -30.80 -7.90 -4.91
C ILE A 260 -31.56 -8.56 -3.76
N LEU A 261 -30.97 -8.59 -2.55
CA LEU A 261 -31.65 -9.10 -1.36
C LEU A 261 -32.97 -8.35 -1.09
N ARG A 262 -32.98 -7.01 -1.20
CA ARG A 262 -34.18 -6.19 -0.94
C ARG A 262 -35.33 -6.53 -1.84
N SER A 263 -35.06 -6.93 -3.08
CA SER A 263 -36.06 -7.13 -4.14
C SER A 263 -36.39 -8.58 -4.42
N THR A 264 -35.70 -9.55 -3.79
CA THR A 264 -35.82 -10.98 -4.14
C THR A 264 -35.87 -11.87 -2.90
N ASN A 265 -36.01 -13.19 -3.13
CA ASN A 265 -35.81 -14.22 -2.11
C ASN A 265 -34.40 -14.84 -2.16
N TYR A 266 -33.42 -14.10 -2.62
CA TYR A 266 -32.04 -14.54 -2.47
C TYR A 266 -31.59 -14.46 -1.02
N THR A 267 -30.62 -15.30 -0.68
CA THR A 267 -29.91 -15.28 0.59
C THR A 267 -28.45 -14.93 0.36
N LEU A 268 -27.82 -14.30 1.34
CA LEU A 268 -26.39 -14.00 1.34
C LEU A 268 -25.78 -14.43 2.67
N VAL A 269 -24.79 -15.33 2.62
CA VAL A 269 -23.99 -15.65 3.80
C VAL A 269 -22.74 -14.78 3.78
N CYS A 270 -22.60 -13.94 4.81
CA CYS A 270 -21.44 -13.08 4.95
C CYS A 270 -21.17 -12.78 6.45
N PRO A 271 -20.03 -12.12 6.78
CA PRO A 271 -19.68 -11.83 8.17
C PRO A 271 -20.76 -11.02 8.90
N ALA A 272 -21.13 -11.44 10.09
CA ALA A 272 -22.20 -10.83 10.88
C ALA A 272 -21.94 -9.34 11.21
N TYR A 273 -20.66 -8.91 11.26
CA TYR A 273 -20.33 -7.49 11.50
C TYR A 273 -20.91 -6.55 10.42
N MET A 274 -21.20 -7.06 9.24
CA MET A 274 -21.82 -6.28 8.17
C MET A 274 -23.19 -5.73 8.56
N ALA A 275 -23.94 -6.42 9.42
CA ALA A 275 -25.24 -5.98 9.93
C ALA A 275 -25.19 -4.67 10.71
N ARG A 276 -24.00 -4.25 11.17
CA ARG A 276 -23.80 -3.03 11.96
C ARG A 276 -23.75 -1.75 11.13
N ASN A 277 -23.83 -1.88 9.82
CA ASN A 277 -23.84 -0.74 8.92
C ASN A 277 -25.25 -0.31 8.58
N ASP A 278 -25.86 0.50 9.46
CA ASP A 278 -27.25 0.94 9.37
C ASP A 278 -27.62 1.59 8.01
N GLY A 279 -26.63 2.17 7.32
CA GLY A 279 -26.85 2.79 6.01
C GLY A 279 -27.02 1.76 4.90
N ALA A 280 -26.15 0.75 4.83
CA ALA A 280 -26.13 -0.24 3.75
C ALA A 280 -27.09 -1.40 4.00
N THR A 281 -27.29 -1.80 5.25
CA THR A 281 -28.11 -2.97 5.61
C THR A 281 -29.50 -2.60 6.12
N ARG A 282 -29.90 -1.31 6.01
CA ARG A 282 -31.27 -0.88 6.30
C ARG A 282 -32.26 -1.79 5.55
N ASP A 283 -33.29 -2.25 6.22
CA ASP A 283 -34.32 -3.13 5.66
C ASP A 283 -33.90 -4.58 5.35
N LEU A 284 -32.66 -4.94 5.68
CA LEU A 284 -32.22 -6.34 5.73
C LEU A 284 -32.34 -6.89 7.14
N VAL A 285 -32.55 -8.19 7.23
CA VAL A 285 -32.59 -8.96 8.47
C VAL A 285 -31.42 -9.93 8.47
N THR A 286 -30.76 -10.02 9.62
CA THR A 286 -29.66 -10.96 9.83
C THR A 286 -30.19 -12.14 10.64
N LEU A 287 -30.08 -13.34 10.09
CA LEU A 287 -30.48 -14.57 10.73
C LEU A 287 -29.23 -15.35 11.19
N PRO A 288 -29.24 -15.95 12.39
CA PRO A 288 -28.14 -16.78 12.84
C PRO A 288 -28.04 -18.03 11.97
N ILE A 289 -26.83 -18.49 11.73
CA ILE A 289 -26.55 -19.82 11.17
C ILE A 289 -26.65 -20.84 12.33
N PRO A 290 -27.21 -22.05 12.11
CA PRO A 290 -27.22 -23.10 13.11
C PRO A 290 -25.82 -23.37 13.71
N GLU A 291 -25.71 -23.53 15.02
CA GLU A 291 -24.42 -23.59 15.74
C GLU A 291 -23.43 -24.62 15.14
N HIS A 292 -23.94 -25.80 14.75
CA HIS A 292 -23.11 -26.87 14.18
C HIS A 292 -22.54 -26.56 12.79
N LEU A 293 -23.12 -25.55 12.11
CA LEU A 293 -22.63 -25.01 10.81
C LEU A 293 -21.93 -23.66 10.99
N GLY A 294 -22.12 -23.01 12.14
CA GLY A 294 -21.59 -21.69 12.43
C GLY A 294 -20.08 -21.72 12.50
N ARG A 295 -19.43 -20.94 11.59
CA ARG A 295 -17.98 -20.75 11.61
C ARG A 295 -17.64 -19.28 11.78
N THR A 296 -16.53 -19.06 12.44
CA THR A 296 -15.92 -17.74 12.58
C THR A 296 -14.85 -17.63 11.53
N ILE A 297 -14.92 -16.57 10.74
CA ILE A 297 -13.86 -16.23 9.79
C ILE A 297 -12.94 -15.19 10.42
N GLU A 298 -11.67 -15.31 10.12
CA GLU A 298 -10.62 -14.44 10.62
C GLU A 298 -9.97 -13.67 9.47
N TYR A 299 -9.59 -12.44 9.74
CA TYR A 299 -8.93 -11.57 8.79
C TYR A 299 -7.54 -11.19 9.28
N SER A 300 -6.57 -11.33 8.41
CA SER A 300 -5.19 -10.92 8.66
C SER A 300 -4.76 -9.78 7.74
N LEU A 301 -4.03 -8.82 8.33
CA LEU A 301 -3.18 -7.90 7.59
C LEU A 301 -1.88 -8.60 7.28
N VAL A 302 -1.46 -8.56 6.01
CA VAL A 302 -0.27 -9.26 5.51
C VAL A 302 0.62 -8.27 4.77
N ALA A 303 1.93 -8.41 4.95
CA ALA A 303 2.96 -7.66 4.23
C ALA A 303 4.20 -8.54 4.01
N HIS A 304 4.96 -8.28 2.95
CA HIS A 304 6.22 -8.97 2.70
C HIS A 304 7.38 -8.33 3.49
N GLN A 305 8.38 -9.12 3.91
CA GLN A 305 9.54 -8.66 4.67
C GLN A 305 10.34 -7.52 4.01
N ARG A 306 10.25 -7.35 2.68
CA ARG A 306 10.89 -6.23 1.96
C ARG A 306 10.49 -4.86 2.50
N THR A 307 9.30 -4.74 3.10
CA THR A 307 8.78 -3.49 3.65
C THR A 307 9.07 -3.32 5.15
N GLU A 308 9.67 -4.32 5.79
CA GLU A 308 9.85 -4.36 7.25
C GLU A 308 10.69 -3.18 7.78
N ARG A 309 11.72 -2.76 7.03
CA ARG A 309 12.58 -1.64 7.42
C ARG A 309 12.10 -0.28 6.91
N SER A 310 11.01 -0.24 6.17
CA SER A 310 10.46 1.01 5.63
C SER A 310 9.61 1.73 6.69
N PRO A 311 9.97 2.94 7.13
CA PRO A 311 9.24 3.66 8.17
C PRO A 311 7.79 3.94 7.82
N ILE A 312 7.49 4.27 6.55
CA ILE A 312 6.11 4.51 6.10
C ILE A 312 5.26 3.23 6.19
N HIS A 313 5.83 2.07 5.82
CA HIS A 313 5.10 0.81 5.88
C HIS A 313 4.86 0.37 7.33
N GLN A 314 5.82 0.55 8.23
CA GLN A 314 5.64 0.30 9.67
C GLN A 314 4.57 1.20 10.26
N TRP A 315 4.59 2.48 9.93
CA TRP A 315 3.60 3.45 10.37
C TRP A 315 2.20 3.10 9.85
N PHE A 316 2.05 2.83 8.55
CA PHE A 316 0.77 2.48 7.94
C PHE A 316 0.20 1.18 8.49
N TRP A 317 1.05 0.16 8.74
CA TRP A 317 0.68 -1.07 9.41
C TRP A 317 -0.03 -0.80 10.75
N ASN A 318 0.55 0.06 11.56
CA ASN A 318 -0.04 0.43 12.85
C ASN A 318 -1.34 1.24 12.69
N GLU A 319 -1.42 2.12 11.68
CA GLU A 319 -2.66 2.86 11.38
C GLU A 319 -3.83 1.93 11.04
N VAL A 320 -3.57 0.87 10.26
CA VAL A 320 -4.60 -0.14 9.94
C VAL A 320 -5.06 -0.87 11.21
N ILE A 321 -4.13 -1.33 12.04
CA ILE A 321 -4.45 -2.01 13.31
C ILE A 321 -5.28 -1.09 14.22
N ASP A 322 -4.87 0.15 14.37
CA ASP A 322 -5.57 1.12 15.22
C ASP A 322 -6.95 1.49 14.67
N ALA A 323 -7.09 1.59 13.34
CA ALA A 323 -8.38 1.83 12.71
C ALA A 323 -9.36 0.68 13.00
N VAL A 324 -8.89 -0.58 12.95
CA VAL A 324 -9.71 -1.75 13.30
C VAL A 324 -10.06 -1.77 14.77
N ARG A 325 -9.12 -1.46 15.67
CA ARG A 325 -9.39 -1.36 17.12
C ARG A 325 -10.46 -0.32 17.43
N ALA A 326 -10.40 0.85 16.80
CA ALA A 326 -11.39 1.90 16.97
C ALA A 326 -12.81 1.47 16.56
N LEU A 327 -12.94 0.63 15.54
CA LEU A 327 -14.22 0.05 15.11
C LEU A 327 -14.80 -0.91 16.19
N ARG A 328 -13.95 -1.68 16.85
CA ARG A 328 -14.38 -2.59 17.94
C ARG A 328 -14.92 -1.82 19.16
N VAL A 329 -14.27 -0.72 19.54
CA VAL A 329 -14.67 0.10 20.71
C VAL A 329 -16.02 0.79 20.47
N ARG A 330 -16.29 1.31 19.28
CA ARG A 330 -17.59 1.92 18.93
C ARG A 330 -18.76 0.94 19.03
N THR A 331 -18.47 -0.36 18.98
CA THR A 331 -19.46 -1.42 19.04
C THR A 331 -19.93 -1.70 20.47
N VAL A 332 -19.06 -1.57 21.48
CA VAL A 332 -19.38 -1.83 22.90
C VAL A 332 -20.29 -0.76 23.50
N HIS A 333 -20.31 0.46 22.94
CA HIS A 333 -21.09 1.59 23.47
C HIS A 333 -22.47 1.77 22.80
N ARG A 334 -22.85 0.92 21.85
CA ARG A 334 -24.16 0.93 21.15
C ARG A 334 -25.01 -0.33 21.39
N GLY A 335 -24.58 -1.23 22.27
CA GLY A 335 -25.29 -2.43 22.69
C GLY A 335 -26.11 -2.25 23.96
#